data_de354e7484d20ed9d973c2b2f3de94bd
#
_entry.id   de354e7484d20ed9d973c2b2f3de94bd
#
_cell.length_a   1.000
_cell.length_b   1.000
_cell.length_c   1.000
_cell.angle_alpha   90.00
_cell.angle_beta   90.00
_cell.angle_gamma   90.00
#
_symmetry.space_group_name_H-M   'P 1'
#
loop_
_entity.id
_entity.type
_entity.pdbx_description
1 polymer ?
#
loop_
_entity_poly.entity_id
_entity_poly.type
_entity_poly.pdbx_seq_one_letter_code
_entity_poly.pdbx_strand_id
1 'polypeptide(L)'
;MRNLFSKFGGLVCAVAAVIVMASCGGRKPDNAYTITCTLPSQISDMECVYLYTVSNDRPVLLDSAKVVNGQFKMSGVAPDTIMQALLMRNGNVRELKDLAPMWSFFVEQGDIVIDTNSFFATGTPTNDGINDWMSQLMTAASPEEIARFLNEHWAEHSSDFVGAYVLEMMSAYLDFATVDALASQIPDDLIQQYAVFRMFKEQLEAVRKMQPGCDFTDGELTTLDGGSVKLSDYVGKGDYVLVDFWASWCGPCRQAMPELQALAPKFKSLKILGVAVNDDVPDTKKAIDDLNIKWPVVFDNKGAVARTYGVNAIPAMILFSPDGKIAARDINVAELESVLTELVK
;
A
#
# COMPACT_ATOMS: atom_id res chain seq x y z
N MET A 1 1.25 4.48 11.33
CA MET A 1 -0.08 4.01 10.93
C MET A 1 -0.94 4.99 10.10
N ARG A 2 -0.49 6.19 9.75
CA ARG A 2 -1.34 7.21 9.07
C ARG A 2 -1.28 7.19 7.53
N ASN A 3 -0.43 6.39 6.90
CA ASN A 3 -0.19 6.41 5.45
C ASN A 3 -0.57 5.11 4.71
N LEU A 4 -1.34 4.20 5.33
CA LEU A 4 -1.73 2.94 4.68
C LEU A 4 -2.82 3.11 3.60
N PHE A 5 -3.49 4.27 3.53
CA PHE A 5 -4.69 4.45 2.69
C PHE A 5 -4.47 5.23 1.38
N SER A 6 -3.24 5.63 1.05
CA SER A 6 -3.02 6.47 -0.13
C SER A 6 -2.77 5.70 -1.45
N LYS A 7 -2.90 4.37 -1.48
CA LYS A 7 -2.50 3.55 -2.64
C LYS A 7 -3.62 2.78 -3.35
N PHE A 8 -4.89 3.06 -3.08
CA PHE A 8 -5.97 2.33 -3.75
C PHE A 8 -6.47 3.09 -4.99
N GLY A 9 -5.83 2.85 -6.13
CA GLY A 9 -6.28 3.26 -7.45
C GLY A 9 -6.83 2.07 -8.21
N GLY A 10 -8.06 2.22 -8.68
CA GLY A 10 -8.57 1.47 -9.82
C GLY A 10 -9.40 0.23 -9.56
N LEU A 11 -10.65 0.40 -9.11
CA LEU A 11 -11.66 -0.64 -9.27
C LEU A 11 -12.63 -0.25 -10.39
N VAL A 12 -12.64 -1.02 -11.47
CA VAL A 12 -13.70 -0.90 -12.48
C VAL A 12 -14.93 -1.61 -11.89
N CYS A 13 -15.84 -0.84 -11.30
CA CYS A 13 -17.16 -1.35 -10.92
C CYS A 13 -18.19 -0.89 -11.93
N ALA A 14 -18.96 -1.82 -12.45
CA ALA A 14 -20.22 -1.51 -13.08
C ALA A 14 -21.09 -0.75 -12.06
N VAL A 15 -21.56 0.43 -12.45
CA VAL A 15 -22.46 1.23 -11.62
C VAL A 15 -23.77 0.46 -11.48
N ALA A 16 -23.93 -0.27 -10.40
CA ALA A 16 -25.23 -0.78 -10.00
C ALA A 16 -26.03 0.41 -9.42
N ALA A 17 -27.13 0.75 -10.05
CA ALA A 17 -28.04 1.78 -9.55
C ALA A 17 -28.53 1.37 -8.15
N VAL A 18 -28.15 2.14 -7.13
CA VAL A 18 -28.66 1.97 -5.78
C VAL A 18 -30.13 2.35 -5.77
N ILE A 19 -31.01 1.36 -5.79
CA ILE A 19 -32.45 1.57 -5.59
C ILE A 19 -32.66 1.70 -4.09
N VAL A 20 -32.91 2.93 -3.64
CA VAL A 20 -33.41 3.20 -2.29
C VAL A 20 -34.81 2.58 -2.18
N MET A 21 -34.91 1.42 -1.56
CA MET A 21 -36.19 0.78 -1.28
C MET A 21 -36.78 1.39 -0.01
N ALA A 22 -37.61 2.41 -0.16
CA ALA A 22 -38.52 2.84 0.91
C ALA A 22 -39.42 1.65 1.31
N SER A 23 -39.50 1.40 2.57
CA SER A 23 -40.30 0.37 3.27
C SER A 23 -41.77 0.28 2.69
N CYS A 24 -41.98 -0.69 1.82
CA CYS A 24 -43.28 -1.32 1.63
C CYS A 24 -43.02 -2.82 1.62
N GLY A 25 -43.74 -3.61 2.44
CA GLY A 25 -43.58 -5.03 2.77
C GLY A 25 -43.34 -6.02 1.63
N GLY A 26 -42.27 -5.85 0.88
CA GLY A 26 -41.77 -6.74 -0.14
C GLY A 26 -40.65 -7.62 0.44
N ARG A 27 -40.53 -8.86 -0.08
CA ARG A 27 -39.44 -9.78 0.24
C ARG A 27 -38.10 -9.08 -0.01
N LYS A 28 -37.18 -9.12 0.96
CA LYS A 28 -35.80 -8.63 0.74
C LYS A 28 -35.23 -9.32 -0.50
N PRO A 29 -34.49 -8.60 -1.38
CA PRO A 29 -33.73 -9.24 -2.45
C PRO A 29 -32.83 -10.33 -1.89
N ASP A 30 -32.63 -11.40 -2.63
CA ASP A 30 -31.78 -12.53 -2.17
C ASP A 30 -30.33 -12.09 -1.96
N ASN A 31 -29.88 -10.99 -2.57
CA ASN A 31 -28.55 -10.38 -2.40
C ASN A 31 -28.57 -9.06 -1.59
N ALA A 32 -29.50 -8.91 -0.65
CA ALA A 32 -29.55 -7.69 0.20
C ALA A 32 -28.40 -7.65 1.22
N TYR A 33 -27.92 -6.45 1.49
CA TYR A 33 -27.03 -6.18 2.64
C TYR A 33 -27.65 -5.21 3.63
N THR A 34 -27.20 -5.27 4.87
CA THR A 34 -27.38 -4.20 5.85
C THR A 34 -26.03 -3.85 6.47
N ILE A 35 -25.84 -2.56 6.81
CA ILE A 35 -24.68 -2.07 7.54
C ILE A 35 -25.21 -1.44 8.81
N THR A 36 -24.71 -1.86 9.96
CA THR A 36 -25.04 -1.32 11.27
C THR A 36 -23.78 -0.94 12.03
N CYS A 37 -23.86 0.14 12.80
CA CYS A 37 -22.78 0.60 13.64
C CYS A 37 -23.32 1.32 14.88
N THR A 38 -22.65 1.13 16.01
CA THR A 38 -22.76 1.99 17.18
C THR A 38 -21.47 2.81 17.27
N LEU A 39 -21.58 4.12 17.08
CA LEU A 39 -20.44 5.03 17.06
C LEU A 39 -19.86 5.21 18.47
N PRO A 40 -18.54 5.40 18.61
CA PRO A 40 -17.91 5.77 19.87
C PRO A 40 -18.45 7.10 20.39
N SER A 41 -18.47 7.28 21.71
CA SER A 41 -19.00 8.48 22.35
C SER A 41 -18.39 9.80 21.85
N GLN A 42 -17.12 9.76 21.41
CA GLN A 42 -16.39 10.94 20.90
C GLN A 42 -16.93 11.47 19.56
N ILE A 43 -17.69 10.66 18.82
CA ILE A 43 -18.25 11.00 17.50
C ILE A 43 -19.73 10.63 17.38
N SER A 44 -20.39 10.26 18.48
CA SER A 44 -21.80 9.85 18.50
C SER A 44 -22.80 11.00 18.25
N ASP A 45 -22.32 12.24 18.28
CA ASP A 45 -23.07 13.47 18.01
C ASP A 45 -23.12 13.87 16.54
N MET A 46 -22.51 13.09 15.65
CA MET A 46 -22.60 13.34 14.20
C MET A 46 -24.04 13.26 13.72
N GLU A 47 -24.45 14.16 12.83
CA GLU A 47 -25.79 14.15 12.23
C GLU A 47 -25.95 13.06 11.16
N CYS A 48 -24.92 12.85 10.36
CA CYS A 48 -24.91 11.91 9.24
C CYS A 48 -23.56 11.22 9.08
N VAL A 49 -23.60 10.03 8.50
CA VAL A 49 -22.43 9.30 7.96
C VAL A 49 -22.66 9.01 6.48
N TYR A 50 -21.58 8.87 5.74
CA TYR A 50 -21.59 8.75 4.29
C TYR A 50 -20.80 7.52 3.87
N LEU A 51 -21.38 6.72 2.96
CA LEU A 51 -20.74 5.53 2.41
C LEU A 51 -20.17 5.85 1.04
N TYR A 52 -18.87 5.66 0.88
CA TYR A 52 -18.17 5.85 -0.38
C TYR A 52 -17.51 4.56 -0.86
N THR A 53 -17.28 4.49 -2.14
CA THR A 53 -16.29 3.60 -2.77
C THR A 53 -15.36 4.41 -3.65
N VAL A 54 -14.31 3.78 -4.16
CA VAL A 54 -13.44 4.37 -5.18
C VAL A 54 -13.68 3.66 -6.51
N SER A 55 -13.97 4.41 -7.55
CA SER A 55 -14.16 3.90 -8.91
C SER A 55 -13.49 4.83 -9.92
N ASN A 56 -12.69 4.27 -10.83
CA ASN A 56 -11.91 5.02 -11.82
C ASN A 56 -11.13 6.20 -11.19
N ASP A 57 -10.41 5.92 -10.11
CA ASP A 57 -9.61 6.88 -9.34
C ASP A 57 -10.42 8.09 -8.81
N ARG A 58 -11.71 7.89 -8.55
CA ARG A 58 -12.59 8.92 -8.00
C ARG A 58 -13.41 8.36 -6.84
N PRO A 59 -13.61 9.15 -5.77
CA PRO A 59 -14.55 8.80 -4.73
C PRO A 59 -15.98 8.87 -5.29
N VAL A 60 -16.76 7.85 -5.02
CA VAL A 60 -18.17 7.74 -5.42
C VAL A 60 -19.02 7.58 -4.16
N LEU A 61 -19.91 8.53 -3.91
CA LEU A 61 -20.88 8.43 -2.83
C LEU A 61 -21.93 7.36 -3.20
N LEU A 62 -22.05 6.35 -2.35
CA LEU A 62 -23.01 5.25 -2.50
C LEU A 62 -24.29 5.52 -1.73
N ASP A 63 -24.19 5.95 -0.47
CA ASP A 63 -25.34 6.14 0.43
C ASP A 63 -24.97 7.09 1.57
N SER A 64 -26.00 7.48 2.35
CA SER A 64 -25.85 8.23 3.59
C SER A 64 -26.92 7.83 4.59
N ALA A 65 -26.59 7.90 5.88
CA ALA A 65 -27.55 7.64 6.95
C ALA A 65 -27.47 8.70 8.05
N LYS A 66 -28.63 9.03 8.63
CA LYS A 66 -28.70 9.82 9.84
C LYS A 66 -28.23 9.00 11.03
N VAL A 67 -27.49 9.64 11.90
CA VAL A 67 -27.12 9.07 13.19
C VAL A 67 -28.21 9.41 14.22
N VAL A 68 -28.73 8.39 14.88
CA VAL A 68 -29.77 8.54 15.92
C VAL A 68 -29.28 7.82 17.19
N ASN A 69 -29.12 8.55 18.26
CA ASN A 69 -28.57 8.03 19.54
C ASN A 69 -27.22 7.31 19.37
N GLY A 70 -26.34 7.87 18.52
CA GLY A 70 -25.03 7.29 18.23
C GLY A 70 -25.05 6.04 17.34
N GLN A 71 -26.19 5.70 16.75
CA GLN A 71 -26.33 4.53 15.88
C GLN A 71 -26.80 4.91 14.48
N PHE A 72 -26.41 4.13 13.49
CA PHE A 72 -26.96 4.23 12.15
C PHE A 72 -27.19 2.86 11.52
N LYS A 73 -28.03 2.84 10.49
CA LYS A 73 -28.28 1.68 9.64
C LYS A 73 -28.37 2.12 8.19
N MET A 74 -27.70 1.39 7.31
CA MET A 74 -27.84 1.45 5.86
C MET A 74 -28.29 0.10 5.33
N SER A 75 -28.93 0.05 4.16
CA SER A 75 -29.28 -1.21 3.51
C SER A 75 -29.37 -1.00 2.01
N GLY A 76 -29.02 -2.02 1.25
CA GLY A 76 -29.04 -1.99 -0.20
C GLY A 76 -28.98 -3.38 -0.82
N VAL A 77 -28.67 -3.40 -2.10
CA VAL A 77 -28.42 -4.62 -2.87
C VAL A 77 -26.90 -4.74 -3.05
N ALA A 78 -26.36 -5.88 -2.64
CA ALA A 78 -24.93 -6.15 -2.79
C ALA A 78 -24.57 -6.26 -4.28
N PRO A 79 -23.41 -5.74 -4.68
CA PRO A 79 -22.90 -5.95 -6.04
C PRO A 79 -22.56 -7.43 -6.26
N ASP A 80 -22.43 -7.82 -7.55
CA ASP A 80 -22.06 -9.19 -7.92
C ASP A 80 -20.64 -9.58 -7.48
N THR A 81 -19.80 -8.56 -7.16
CA THR A 81 -18.42 -8.73 -6.70
C THR A 81 -18.25 -8.03 -5.34
N ILE A 82 -17.34 -8.54 -4.51
CA ILE A 82 -16.98 -7.90 -3.24
C ILE A 82 -16.50 -6.48 -3.52
N MET A 83 -17.10 -5.50 -2.86
CA MET A 83 -16.79 -4.09 -3.06
C MET A 83 -16.24 -3.47 -1.78
N GLN A 84 -15.05 -2.89 -1.86
CA GLN A 84 -14.53 -2.08 -0.75
C GLN A 84 -15.37 -0.82 -0.58
N ALA A 85 -15.77 -0.55 0.64
CA ALA A 85 -16.51 0.63 1.04
C ALA A 85 -15.79 1.41 2.14
N LEU A 86 -15.96 2.71 2.12
CA LEU A 86 -15.34 3.66 3.04
C LEU A 86 -16.44 4.42 3.79
N LEU A 87 -16.47 4.31 5.10
CA LEU A 87 -17.38 5.11 5.93
C LEU A 87 -16.74 6.45 6.25
N MET A 88 -17.39 7.52 5.87
CA MET A 88 -16.87 8.89 5.94
C MET A 88 -17.72 9.77 6.84
N ARG A 89 -17.06 10.74 7.49
CA ARG A 89 -17.72 11.82 8.24
C ARG A 89 -18.26 12.92 7.33
N ASN A 90 -17.61 13.13 6.20
CA ASN A 90 -17.92 14.21 5.26
C ASN A 90 -18.55 13.67 3.98
N GLY A 91 -19.71 14.23 3.61
CA GLY A 91 -20.43 13.88 2.38
C GLY A 91 -19.98 14.64 1.13
N ASN A 92 -18.98 15.51 1.21
CA ASN A 92 -18.52 16.31 0.08
C ASN A 92 -17.05 15.99 -0.27
N VAL A 93 -16.78 14.72 -0.56
CA VAL A 93 -15.46 14.25 -1.00
C VAL A 93 -15.43 14.21 -2.52
N ARG A 94 -14.48 14.91 -3.15
CA ARG A 94 -14.38 15.05 -4.61
C ARG A 94 -13.14 14.43 -5.21
N GLU A 95 -12.06 14.37 -4.45
CA GLU A 95 -10.77 13.84 -4.88
C GLU A 95 -10.26 12.79 -3.90
N LEU A 96 -9.39 11.89 -4.36
CA LEU A 96 -8.83 10.83 -3.52
C LEU A 96 -8.05 11.37 -2.30
N LYS A 97 -7.39 12.52 -2.46
CA LYS A 97 -6.66 13.17 -1.37
C LYS A 97 -7.55 13.64 -0.21
N ASP A 98 -8.85 13.82 -0.48
CA ASP A 98 -9.85 14.26 0.51
C ASP A 98 -10.45 13.08 1.28
N LEU A 99 -10.09 11.84 0.91
CA LEU A 99 -10.54 10.63 1.61
C LEU A 99 -9.86 10.53 2.97
N ALA A 100 -10.68 10.59 4.01
CA ALA A 100 -10.29 10.34 5.40
C ALA A 100 -11.33 9.40 6.03
N PRO A 101 -11.34 8.11 5.68
CA PRO A 101 -12.32 7.17 6.15
C PRO A 101 -12.17 6.93 7.65
N MET A 102 -13.31 6.85 8.33
CA MET A 102 -13.38 6.39 9.72
C MET A 102 -13.17 4.87 9.78
N TRP A 103 -13.80 4.14 8.84
CA TRP A 103 -13.66 2.70 8.66
C TRP A 103 -13.64 2.33 7.18
N SER A 104 -12.91 1.27 6.86
CA SER A 104 -12.93 0.57 5.57
C SER A 104 -13.40 -0.86 5.79
N PHE A 105 -14.28 -1.36 4.93
CA PHE A 105 -14.86 -2.68 5.00
C PHE A 105 -15.35 -3.14 3.64
N PHE A 106 -15.92 -4.34 3.55
CA PHE A 106 -16.39 -4.90 2.30
C PHE A 106 -17.90 -5.05 2.28
N VAL A 107 -18.53 -4.60 1.18
CA VAL A 107 -19.95 -4.78 0.93
C VAL A 107 -20.14 -6.06 0.11
N GLU A 108 -20.85 -6.97 0.72
CA GLU A 108 -21.33 -8.23 0.16
C GLU A 108 -22.70 -8.55 0.77
N GLN A 109 -23.37 -9.61 0.33
CA GLN A 109 -24.65 -10.03 0.88
C GLN A 109 -24.54 -10.36 2.36
N GLY A 110 -25.47 -9.87 3.18
CA GLY A 110 -25.56 -10.19 4.61
C GLY A 110 -25.67 -8.98 5.53
N ASP A 111 -25.51 -9.21 6.80
CA ASP A 111 -25.61 -8.19 7.84
C ASP A 111 -24.18 -7.79 8.30
N ILE A 112 -23.69 -6.65 7.82
CA ILE A 112 -22.36 -6.11 8.11
C ILE A 112 -22.45 -5.29 9.38
N VAL A 113 -21.61 -5.60 10.34
CA VAL A 113 -21.51 -4.90 11.63
C VAL A 113 -20.15 -4.20 11.73
N ILE A 114 -20.17 -2.88 11.85
CA ILE A 114 -18.98 -2.09 12.15
C ILE A 114 -18.87 -1.99 13.67
N ASP A 115 -17.96 -2.76 14.25
CA ASP A 115 -17.59 -2.65 15.64
C ASP A 115 -16.45 -1.65 15.81
N THR A 116 -16.68 -0.64 16.62
CA THR A 116 -15.70 0.41 16.88
C THR A 116 -14.51 -0.05 17.74
N ASN A 117 -14.58 -1.25 18.31
CA ASN A 117 -13.49 -1.89 19.04
C ASN A 117 -12.64 -2.81 18.15
N SER A 118 -13.09 -3.10 16.93
CA SER A 118 -12.33 -3.86 15.94
C SER A 118 -11.83 -2.94 14.82
N PHE A 119 -10.75 -3.35 14.15
CA PHE A 119 -10.21 -2.61 13.00
C PHE A 119 -11.03 -2.83 11.74
N PHE A 120 -11.75 -3.95 11.65
CA PHE A 120 -12.50 -4.40 10.48
C PHE A 120 -13.94 -4.69 10.86
N ALA A 121 -14.84 -4.59 9.88
CA ALA A 121 -16.22 -5.00 10.05
C ALA A 121 -16.32 -6.54 10.22
N THR A 122 -17.49 -6.99 10.68
CA THR A 122 -17.81 -8.39 10.88
C THR A 122 -19.21 -8.71 10.36
N GLY A 123 -19.62 -9.98 10.44
CA GLY A 123 -20.99 -10.45 10.15
C GLY A 123 -21.20 -10.91 8.71
N THR A 124 -20.15 -10.90 7.89
CA THR A 124 -20.18 -11.51 6.54
C THR A 124 -18.85 -12.21 6.27
N PRO A 125 -18.81 -13.24 5.38
CA PRO A 125 -17.65 -14.10 5.22
C PRO A 125 -16.34 -13.36 4.95
N THR A 126 -16.35 -12.38 4.05
CA THR A 126 -15.14 -11.60 3.72
C THR A 126 -14.68 -10.74 4.89
N ASN A 127 -15.61 -10.02 5.53
CA ASN A 127 -15.27 -9.16 6.67
C ASN A 127 -14.80 -9.99 7.87
N ASP A 128 -15.45 -11.10 8.18
CA ASP A 128 -15.08 -12.01 9.27
C ASP A 128 -13.68 -12.61 9.03
N GLY A 129 -13.41 -13.13 7.84
CA GLY A 129 -12.11 -13.71 7.50
C GLY A 129 -10.96 -12.70 7.57
N ILE A 130 -11.17 -11.49 7.05
CA ILE A 130 -10.16 -10.42 7.15
C ILE A 130 -9.97 -10.00 8.60
N ASN A 131 -11.05 -9.83 9.38
CA ASN A 131 -10.95 -9.47 10.79
C ASN A 131 -10.19 -10.52 11.60
N ASP A 132 -10.46 -11.81 11.37
CA ASP A 132 -9.78 -12.91 12.05
C ASP A 132 -8.28 -12.92 11.77
N TRP A 133 -7.88 -12.83 10.51
CA TRP A 133 -6.47 -12.84 10.14
C TRP A 133 -5.77 -11.57 10.60
N MET A 134 -6.35 -10.41 10.35
CA MET A 134 -5.73 -9.14 10.72
C MET A 134 -5.63 -8.94 12.24
N SER A 135 -6.59 -9.44 13.03
CA SER A 135 -6.51 -9.37 14.49
C SER A 135 -5.30 -10.13 15.04
N GLN A 136 -4.92 -11.23 14.41
CA GLN A 136 -3.72 -12.01 14.75
C GLN A 136 -2.45 -11.37 14.21
N LEU A 137 -2.43 -10.96 12.94
CA LEU A 137 -1.29 -10.32 12.30
C LEU A 137 -0.90 -8.97 12.94
N MET A 138 -1.87 -8.22 13.44
CA MET A 138 -1.62 -6.96 14.18
C MET A 138 -0.88 -7.16 15.51
N THR A 139 -0.83 -8.39 16.04
CA THR A 139 -0.06 -8.73 17.24
C THR A 139 1.34 -9.24 16.93
N ALA A 140 1.67 -9.51 15.66
CA ALA A 140 2.98 -9.95 15.25
C ALA A 140 4.05 -8.89 15.56
N ALA A 141 5.13 -9.30 16.17
CA ALA A 141 6.22 -8.42 16.59
C ALA A 141 7.30 -8.25 15.51
N SER A 142 7.31 -9.13 14.50
CA SER A 142 8.33 -9.12 13.44
C SER A 142 7.78 -9.61 12.08
N PRO A 143 8.47 -9.27 10.98
CA PRO A 143 8.15 -9.81 9.65
C PRO A 143 8.17 -11.35 9.59
N GLU A 144 9.05 -12.00 10.34
CA GLU A 144 9.14 -13.46 10.40
C GLU A 144 7.90 -14.09 11.04
N GLU A 145 7.31 -13.41 12.02
CA GLU A 145 6.05 -13.87 12.62
C GLU A 145 4.89 -13.71 11.65
N ILE A 146 4.85 -12.64 10.86
CA ILE A 146 3.86 -12.45 9.78
C ILE A 146 4.02 -13.55 8.72
N ALA A 147 5.24 -13.79 8.25
CA ALA A 147 5.53 -14.84 7.26
C ALA A 147 5.13 -16.22 7.77
N ARG A 148 5.45 -16.55 9.03
CA ARG A 148 5.09 -17.82 9.66
C ARG A 148 3.56 -17.98 9.71
N PHE A 149 2.84 -16.99 10.21
CA PHE A 149 1.38 -17.03 10.28
C PHE A 149 0.76 -17.28 8.91
N LEU A 150 1.16 -16.51 7.89
CA LEU A 150 0.64 -16.68 6.54
C LEU A 150 0.95 -18.06 5.98
N ASN A 151 2.15 -18.59 6.14
CA ASN A 151 2.49 -19.93 5.67
C ASN A 151 1.69 -21.04 6.38
N GLU A 152 1.43 -20.89 7.68
CA GLU A 152 0.68 -21.89 8.47
C GLU A 152 -0.82 -21.91 8.11
N HIS A 153 -1.41 -20.73 7.82
CA HIS A 153 -2.84 -20.57 7.59
C HIS A 153 -3.21 -20.35 6.12
N TRP A 154 -2.22 -20.23 5.22
CA TRP A 154 -2.46 -19.89 3.81
C TRP A 154 -3.48 -20.80 3.10
N ALA A 155 -3.45 -22.10 3.39
CA ALA A 155 -4.35 -23.06 2.78
C ALA A 155 -5.84 -22.79 3.08
N GLU A 156 -6.17 -22.07 4.14
CA GLU A 156 -7.55 -21.73 4.53
C GLU A 156 -8.19 -20.74 3.54
N HIS A 157 -7.37 -19.81 3.00
CA HIS A 157 -7.83 -18.68 2.17
C HIS A 157 -6.99 -18.47 0.89
N SER A 158 -6.18 -19.45 0.46
CA SER A 158 -5.30 -19.31 -0.71
C SER A 158 -6.05 -19.11 -2.04
N SER A 159 -7.33 -19.47 -2.08
CA SER A 159 -8.16 -19.45 -3.29
C SER A 159 -9.31 -18.43 -3.23
N ASP A 160 -9.36 -17.60 -2.21
CA ASP A 160 -10.44 -16.62 -2.06
C ASP A 160 -9.94 -15.16 -1.90
N PHE A 161 -10.89 -14.26 -1.80
CA PHE A 161 -10.62 -12.83 -1.66
C PHE A 161 -9.85 -12.49 -0.39
N VAL A 162 -10.12 -13.18 0.73
CA VAL A 162 -9.52 -12.87 2.04
C VAL A 162 -8.01 -13.05 1.99
N GLY A 163 -7.54 -14.23 1.54
CA GLY A 163 -6.12 -14.50 1.44
C GLY A 163 -5.40 -13.56 0.48
N ALA A 164 -5.96 -13.35 -0.72
CA ALA A 164 -5.37 -12.44 -1.70
C ALA A 164 -5.26 -11.00 -1.18
N TYR A 165 -6.29 -10.52 -0.48
CA TYR A 165 -6.32 -9.17 0.08
C TYR A 165 -5.35 -9.01 1.26
N VAL A 166 -5.32 -9.97 2.18
CA VAL A 166 -4.39 -9.91 3.33
C VAL A 166 -2.94 -10.05 2.87
N LEU A 167 -2.65 -10.90 1.88
CA LEU A 167 -1.30 -11.00 1.32
C LEU A 167 -0.87 -9.67 0.68
N GLU A 168 -1.74 -9.04 -0.11
CA GLU A 168 -1.46 -7.72 -0.70
C GLU A 168 -1.14 -6.69 0.40
N MET A 169 -1.96 -6.62 1.45
CA MET A 169 -1.74 -5.70 2.57
C MET A 169 -0.42 -5.96 3.31
N MET A 170 -0.08 -7.24 3.51
CA MET A 170 1.12 -7.64 4.27
C MET A 170 2.39 -7.68 3.43
N SER A 171 2.28 -7.60 2.10
CA SER A 171 3.42 -7.72 1.17
C SER A 171 4.57 -6.75 1.43
N ALA A 172 4.28 -5.58 1.99
CA ALA A 172 5.30 -4.58 2.35
C ALA A 172 6.17 -4.98 3.56
N TYR A 173 5.76 -5.99 4.32
CA TYR A 173 6.45 -6.48 5.51
C TYR A 173 7.17 -7.82 5.30
N LEU A 174 7.08 -8.38 4.10
CA LEU A 174 7.60 -9.70 3.76
C LEU A 174 8.68 -9.59 2.69
N ASP A 175 9.58 -10.56 2.67
CA ASP A 175 10.53 -10.70 1.56
C ASP A 175 9.80 -11.13 0.27
N PHE A 176 10.42 -10.74 -0.86
CA PHE A 176 9.82 -11.01 -2.18
C PHE A 176 9.58 -12.50 -2.43
N ALA A 177 10.48 -13.39 -2.01
CA ALA A 177 10.36 -14.82 -2.28
C ALA A 177 9.13 -15.41 -1.56
N THR A 178 8.88 -15.00 -0.32
CA THR A 178 7.68 -15.39 0.44
C THR A 178 6.41 -14.88 -0.24
N VAL A 179 6.37 -13.59 -0.59
CA VAL A 179 5.19 -13.00 -1.27
C VAL A 179 4.93 -13.68 -2.61
N ASP A 180 5.96 -13.89 -3.41
CA ASP A 180 5.88 -14.49 -4.75
C ASP A 180 5.38 -15.95 -4.69
N ALA A 181 5.87 -16.72 -3.72
CA ALA A 181 5.45 -18.11 -3.50
C ALA A 181 3.97 -18.21 -3.11
N LEU A 182 3.49 -17.34 -2.21
CA LEU A 182 2.09 -17.30 -1.79
C LEU A 182 1.19 -16.77 -2.91
N ALA A 183 1.57 -15.66 -3.53
CA ALA A 183 0.80 -15.03 -4.61
C ALA A 183 0.64 -15.93 -5.85
N SER A 184 1.60 -16.83 -6.12
CA SER A 184 1.52 -17.80 -7.21
C SER A 184 0.39 -18.81 -7.05
N GLN A 185 -0.19 -18.94 -5.86
CA GLN A 185 -1.28 -19.85 -5.55
C GLN A 185 -2.67 -19.18 -5.69
N ILE A 186 -2.72 -17.86 -5.83
CA ILE A 186 -3.99 -17.14 -6.03
C ILE A 186 -4.54 -17.48 -7.42
N PRO A 187 -5.82 -17.91 -7.53
CA PRO A 187 -6.43 -18.27 -8.79
C PRO A 187 -6.46 -17.11 -9.81
N ASP A 188 -6.23 -17.42 -11.08
CA ASP A 188 -6.20 -16.40 -12.15
C ASP A 188 -7.56 -15.73 -12.35
N ASP A 189 -8.67 -16.42 -12.18
CA ASP A 189 -10.02 -15.87 -12.26
C ASP A 189 -10.25 -14.83 -11.16
N LEU A 190 -9.82 -15.10 -9.93
CA LEU A 190 -9.87 -14.13 -8.84
C LEU A 190 -9.02 -12.89 -9.16
N ILE A 191 -7.81 -13.07 -9.68
CA ILE A 191 -6.94 -11.96 -10.10
C ILE A 191 -7.63 -11.12 -11.19
N GLN A 192 -8.24 -11.75 -12.20
CA GLN A 192 -8.91 -11.03 -13.27
C GLN A 192 -10.18 -10.29 -12.80
N GLN A 193 -10.86 -10.81 -11.80
CA GLN A 193 -12.08 -10.21 -11.27
C GLN A 193 -11.83 -8.89 -10.56
N TYR A 194 -10.69 -8.74 -9.85
CA TYR A 194 -10.40 -7.57 -9.02
C TYR A 194 -9.18 -6.77 -9.51
N ALA A 195 -9.37 -5.48 -9.73
CA ALA A 195 -8.28 -4.59 -10.19
C ALA A 195 -7.10 -4.55 -9.21
N VAL A 196 -7.37 -4.56 -7.90
CA VAL A 196 -6.31 -4.57 -6.86
C VAL A 196 -5.38 -5.77 -7.02
N PHE A 197 -5.90 -6.95 -7.32
CA PHE A 197 -5.08 -8.14 -7.49
C PHE A 197 -4.34 -8.17 -8.83
N ARG A 198 -4.94 -7.61 -9.90
CA ARG A 198 -4.22 -7.41 -11.17
C ARG A 198 -3.01 -6.49 -10.98
N MET A 199 -3.22 -5.36 -10.30
CA MET A 199 -2.14 -4.40 -10.00
C MET A 199 -1.07 -5.02 -9.10
N PHE A 200 -1.47 -5.81 -8.10
CA PHE A 200 -0.55 -6.55 -7.24
C PHE A 200 0.29 -7.54 -8.04
N LYS A 201 -0.33 -8.33 -8.94
CA LYS A 201 0.38 -9.25 -9.83
C LYS A 201 1.35 -8.52 -10.75
N GLU A 202 0.93 -7.45 -11.40
CA GLU A 202 1.79 -6.62 -12.26
C GLU A 202 3.01 -6.09 -11.49
N GLN A 203 2.78 -5.67 -10.24
CA GLN A 203 3.84 -5.22 -9.37
C GLN A 203 4.84 -6.34 -9.01
N LEU A 204 4.35 -7.53 -8.66
CA LEU A 204 5.21 -8.68 -8.39
C LEU A 204 6.04 -9.06 -9.63
N GLU A 205 5.44 -9.02 -10.83
CA GLU A 205 6.16 -9.24 -12.07
C GLU A 205 7.26 -8.20 -12.33
N ALA A 206 7.01 -6.93 -11.99
CA ALA A 206 8.04 -5.89 -12.07
C ALA A 206 9.19 -6.18 -11.10
N VAL A 207 8.86 -6.52 -9.84
CA VAL A 207 9.86 -6.88 -8.82
C VAL A 207 10.66 -8.12 -9.24
N ARG A 208 10.01 -9.12 -9.84
CA ARG A 208 10.67 -10.35 -10.33
C ARG A 208 11.73 -10.06 -11.39
N LYS A 209 11.49 -9.08 -12.26
CA LYS A 209 12.45 -8.63 -13.29
C LYS A 209 13.60 -7.80 -12.72
N MET A 210 13.46 -7.33 -11.48
CA MET A 210 14.43 -6.46 -10.80
C MET A 210 15.10 -7.17 -9.60
N GLN A 211 15.33 -8.49 -9.72
CA GLN A 211 16.04 -9.27 -8.70
C GLN A 211 17.57 -9.17 -8.87
N PRO A 212 18.35 -9.49 -7.83
CA PRO A 212 19.80 -9.54 -7.92
C PRO A 212 20.29 -10.37 -9.13
N GLY A 213 21.26 -9.82 -9.85
CA GLY A 213 21.80 -10.38 -11.11
C GLY A 213 21.16 -9.83 -12.38
N CYS A 214 19.96 -9.22 -12.32
CA CYS A 214 19.35 -8.55 -13.47
C CYS A 214 20.06 -7.24 -13.80
N ASP A 215 20.06 -6.86 -15.08
CA ASP A 215 20.52 -5.56 -15.52
C ASP A 215 19.57 -4.44 -15.04
N PHE A 216 20.11 -3.27 -14.76
CA PHE A 216 19.26 -2.13 -14.42
C PHE A 216 18.40 -1.70 -15.62
N THR A 217 17.24 -1.18 -15.31
CA THR A 217 16.37 -0.53 -16.29
C THR A 217 16.49 0.98 -16.15
N ASP A 218 16.84 1.66 -17.24
CA ASP A 218 17.00 3.12 -17.23
C ASP A 218 15.67 3.84 -17.00
N GLY A 219 15.73 5.03 -16.42
CA GLY A 219 14.56 5.85 -16.15
C GLY A 219 14.91 7.32 -16.04
N GLU A 220 13.96 8.18 -16.42
CA GLU A 220 14.10 9.64 -16.34
C GLU A 220 13.87 10.14 -14.92
N LEU A 221 14.76 11.00 -14.47
CA LEU A 221 14.78 11.65 -13.16
C LEU A 221 14.98 13.16 -13.37
N THR A 222 14.77 13.93 -12.33
CA THR A 222 14.92 15.40 -12.38
C THR A 222 15.85 15.84 -11.24
N THR A 223 16.79 16.73 -11.54
CA THR A 223 17.67 17.33 -10.53
C THR A 223 16.91 18.37 -9.67
N LEU A 224 17.51 18.77 -8.55
CA LEU A 224 16.93 19.77 -7.62
C LEU A 224 16.73 21.16 -8.25
N ASP A 225 17.37 21.46 -9.37
CA ASP A 225 17.25 22.69 -10.15
C ASP A 225 16.37 22.53 -11.40
N GLY A 226 15.74 21.36 -11.57
CA GLY A 226 14.79 21.08 -12.64
C GLY A 226 15.41 20.54 -13.94
N GLY A 227 16.71 20.21 -13.95
CA GLY A 227 17.37 19.58 -15.08
C GLY A 227 16.93 18.12 -15.24
N SER A 228 16.88 17.63 -16.50
CA SER A 228 16.61 16.21 -16.79
C SER A 228 17.90 15.41 -16.70
N VAL A 229 17.84 14.27 -15.99
CA VAL A 229 18.90 13.27 -15.86
C VAL A 229 18.29 11.87 -15.94
N LYS A 230 19.13 10.86 -16.10
CA LYS A 230 18.72 9.47 -16.14
C LYS A 230 19.41 8.67 -15.05
N LEU A 231 18.82 7.54 -14.68
CA LEU A 231 19.45 6.61 -13.75
C LEU A 231 20.81 6.13 -14.30
N SER A 232 20.91 5.94 -15.62
CA SER A 232 22.14 5.60 -16.32
C SER A 232 23.25 6.66 -16.22
N ASP A 233 22.99 7.88 -15.78
CA ASP A 233 24.04 8.87 -15.52
C ASP A 233 24.84 8.54 -14.25
N TYR A 234 24.29 7.69 -13.39
CA TYR A 234 24.85 7.31 -12.09
C TYR A 234 25.25 5.83 -12.04
N VAL A 235 24.39 4.94 -12.54
CA VAL A 235 24.56 3.48 -12.47
C VAL A 235 25.35 2.95 -13.67
N GLY A 236 26.16 1.89 -13.47
CA GLY A 236 26.95 1.26 -14.53
C GLY A 236 28.15 2.09 -14.96
N LYS A 237 28.72 2.91 -14.07
CA LYS A 237 29.88 3.79 -14.36
C LYS A 237 31.17 3.32 -13.68
N GLY A 238 31.22 2.07 -13.23
CA GLY A 238 32.43 1.50 -12.63
C GLY A 238 32.50 1.57 -11.09
N ASP A 239 31.53 2.23 -10.46
CA ASP A 239 31.36 2.24 -9.00
C ASP A 239 30.12 1.43 -8.62
N TYR A 240 30.06 0.92 -7.40
CA TYR A 240 28.81 0.49 -6.78
C TYR A 240 27.95 1.71 -6.47
N VAL A 241 26.65 1.61 -6.75
CA VAL A 241 25.70 2.71 -6.49
C VAL A 241 24.58 2.20 -5.61
N LEU A 242 24.47 2.74 -4.39
CA LEU A 242 23.33 2.55 -3.51
C LEU A 242 22.28 3.61 -3.87
N VAL A 243 21.17 3.18 -4.46
CA VAL A 243 20.02 4.04 -4.72
C VAL A 243 19.09 3.94 -3.53
N ASP A 244 18.89 5.07 -2.84
CA ASP A 244 18.00 5.21 -1.68
C ASP A 244 16.73 5.96 -2.11
N PHE A 245 15.61 5.26 -2.16
CA PHE A 245 14.29 5.85 -2.40
C PHE A 245 13.72 6.38 -1.08
N TRP A 246 13.52 7.68 -1.01
CA TRP A 246 13.16 8.36 0.23
C TRP A 246 12.21 9.55 0.01
N ALA A 247 11.79 10.22 1.10
CA ALA A 247 11.09 11.50 1.05
C ALA A 247 11.37 12.33 2.31
N SER A 248 11.24 13.65 2.22
CA SER A 248 11.44 14.57 3.35
C SER A 248 10.48 14.32 4.52
N TRP A 249 9.26 13.93 4.23
CA TRP A 249 8.22 13.59 5.20
C TRP A 249 8.31 12.17 5.77
N CYS A 250 9.19 11.32 5.22
CA CYS A 250 9.35 9.93 5.64
C CYS A 250 10.21 9.84 6.91
N GLY A 251 9.59 9.64 8.05
CA GLY A 251 10.27 9.52 9.34
C GLY A 251 11.34 8.42 9.39
N PRO A 252 11.03 7.16 9.02
CA PRO A 252 12.02 6.08 8.98
C PRO A 252 13.18 6.36 8.01
N CYS A 253 12.92 6.99 6.84
CA CYS A 253 13.99 7.37 5.91
C CYS A 253 14.96 8.35 6.57
N ARG A 254 14.43 9.37 7.27
CA ARG A 254 15.26 10.35 7.97
C ARG A 254 16.10 9.74 9.09
N GLN A 255 15.59 8.70 9.75
CA GLN A 255 16.34 7.94 10.78
C GLN A 255 17.47 7.12 10.20
N ALA A 256 17.35 6.63 8.96
CA ALA A 256 18.41 5.89 8.27
C ALA A 256 19.59 6.76 7.79
N MET A 257 19.38 8.08 7.53
CA MET A 257 20.40 8.95 6.96
C MET A 257 21.71 9.03 7.74
N PRO A 258 21.74 9.13 9.10
CA PRO A 258 22.98 9.14 9.85
C PRO A 258 23.80 7.85 9.69
N GLU A 259 23.15 6.70 9.57
CA GLU A 259 23.82 5.42 9.34
C GLU A 259 24.43 5.36 7.94
N LEU A 260 23.70 5.80 6.92
CA LEU A 260 24.22 5.94 5.55
C LEU A 260 25.46 6.85 5.49
N GLN A 261 25.43 7.97 6.22
CA GLN A 261 26.56 8.91 6.29
C GLN A 261 27.78 8.29 6.99
N ALA A 262 27.56 7.44 7.99
CA ALA A 262 28.62 6.77 8.69
C ALA A 262 29.24 5.61 7.88
N LEU A 263 28.42 4.95 7.04
CA LEU A 263 28.85 3.81 6.24
C LEU A 263 29.53 4.22 4.92
N ALA A 264 29.01 5.21 4.23
CA ALA A 264 29.52 5.60 2.91
C ALA A 264 31.05 5.80 2.84
N PRO A 265 31.71 6.48 3.81
CA PRO A 265 33.16 6.67 3.76
C PRO A 265 33.99 5.40 3.96
N LYS A 266 33.39 4.33 4.50
CA LYS A 266 34.10 3.05 4.73
C LYS A 266 34.34 2.29 3.41
N PHE A 267 33.55 2.57 2.36
CA PHE A 267 33.56 1.87 1.09
C PHE A 267 33.92 2.83 -0.06
N LYS A 268 35.19 2.81 -0.49
CA LYS A 268 35.73 3.78 -1.49
C LYS A 268 35.04 3.69 -2.86
N SER A 269 34.60 2.50 -3.26
CA SER A 269 33.93 2.24 -4.54
C SER A 269 32.39 2.37 -4.44
N LEU A 270 31.86 2.84 -3.31
CA LEU A 270 30.43 3.06 -3.12
C LEU A 270 30.09 4.53 -3.40
N LYS A 271 29.07 4.75 -4.21
CA LYS A 271 28.35 6.01 -4.36
C LYS A 271 26.94 5.86 -3.81
N ILE A 272 26.38 6.93 -3.29
CA ILE A 272 24.95 6.97 -2.91
C ILE A 272 24.24 7.93 -3.84
N LEU A 273 23.04 7.54 -4.27
CA LEU A 273 22.09 8.39 -4.99
C LEU A 273 20.77 8.40 -4.22
N GLY A 274 20.36 9.54 -3.71
CA GLY A 274 19.03 9.72 -3.14
C GLY A 274 18.01 9.97 -4.25
N VAL A 275 16.94 9.19 -4.29
CA VAL A 275 15.81 9.39 -5.20
C VAL A 275 14.59 9.79 -4.39
N ALA A 276 14.23 11.07 -4.44
CA ALA A 276 13.06 11.60 -3.76
C ALA A 276 11.78 11.19 -4.51
N VAL A 277 10.82 10.57 -3.83
CA VAL A 277 9.56 10.08 -4.39
C VAL A 277 8.37 10.72 -3.67
N ASN A 278 7.37 11.17 -4.42
CA ASN A 278 6.17 11.81 -3.88
C ASN A 278 6.50 12.95 -2.90
N ASP A 279 7.45 13.79 -3.26
CA ASP A 279 7.96 14.86 -2.42
C ASP A 279 8.04 16.18 -3.19
N ASP A 280 8.15 17.29 -2.48
CA ASP A 280 8.27 18.63 -3.03
C ASP A 280 9.73 19.14 -2.96
N VAL A 281 10.16 19.86 -4.01
CA VAL A 281 11.54 20.38 -4.09
C VAL A 281 11.95 21.26 -2.89
N PRO A 282 11.12 22.21 -2.40
CA PRO A 282 11.44 22.99 -1.21
C PRO A 282 11.64 22.16 0.04
N ASP A 283 10.76 21.18 0.29
CA ASP A 283 10.80 20.32 1.47
C ASP A 283 11.98 19.36 1.42
N THR A 284 12.26 18.80 0.24
CA THR A 284 13.45 17.95 0.03
C THR A 284 14.74 18.75 0.23
N LYS A 285 14.87 19.98 -0.33
CA LYS A 285 16.04 20.84 -0.12
C LYS A 285 16.25 21.14 1.37
N LYS A 286 15.19 21.49 2.08
CA LYS A 286 15.24 21.70 3.52
C LYS A 286 15.70 20.45 4.27
N ALA A 287 15.18 19.27 3.91
CA ALA A 287 15.58 18.02 4.54
C ALA A 287 17.04 17.65 4.24
N ILE A 288 17.55 17.93 3.03
CA ILE A 288 18.97 17.75 2.67
C ILE A 288 19.86 18.60 3.60
N ASP A 289 19.50 19.87 3.83
CA ASP A 289 20.24 20.77 4.70
C ASP A 289 20.14 20.33 6.17
N ASP A 290 18.95 20.06 6.66
CA ASP A 290 18.68 19.63 8.05
C ASP A 290 19.42 18.31 8.41
N LEU A 291 19.49 17.37 7.47
CA LEU A 291 20.13 16.08 7.63
C LEU A 291 21.59 16.06 7.17
N ASN A 292 22.10 17.17 6.64
CA ASN A 292 23.47 17.30 6.13
C ASN A 292 23.83 16.23 5.07
N ILE A 293 22.90 15.91 4.15
CA ILE A 293 23.10 14.94 3.07
C ILE A 293 24.15 15.46 2.11
N LYS A 294 25.15 14.62 1.77
CA LYS A 294 26.33 15.00 0.95
C LYS A 294 26.39 14.32 -0.42
N TRP A 295 25.48 13.40 -0.70
CA TRP A 295 25.39 12.72 -1.99
C TRP A 295 24.36 13.40 -2.89
N PRO A 296 24.40 13.13 -4.21
CA PRO A 296 23.40 13.62 -5.15
C PRO A 296 21.98 13.18 -4.77
N VAL A 297 21.03 14.10 -4.89
CA VAL A 297 19.61 13.82 -4.74
C VAL A 297 18.88 14.26 -6.01
N VAL A 298 18.04 13.37 -6.52
CA VAL A 298 17.21 13.57 -7.71
C VAL A 298 15.75 13.24 -7.39
N PHE A 299 14.84 13.65 -8.27
CA PHE A 299 13.40 13.40 -8.11
C PHE A 299 12.91 12.37 -9.12
N ASP A 300 12.08 11.47 -8.65
CA ASP A 300 11.17 10.66 -9.47
C ASP A 300 9.77 11.30 -9.45
N ASN A 301 9.59 12.38 -10.22
CA ASN A 301 8.41 13.25 -10.17
C ASN A 301 7.07 12.54 -10.39
N LYS A 302 7.08 11.38 -11.06
CA LYS A 302 5.87 10.62 -11.37
C LYS A 302 5.88 9.23 -10.75
N GLY A 303 6.88 8.91 -9.95
CA GLY A 303 7.10 7.58 -9.41
C GLY A 303 7.35 6.52 -10.49
N ALA A 304 7.85 6.92 -11.67
CA ALA A 304 8.04 5.99 -12.79
C ALA A 304 9.20 5.04 -12.53
N VAL A 305 10.32 5.55 -12.02
CA VAL A 305 11.49 4.74 -11.66
C VAL A 305 11.14 3.84 -10.46
N ALA A 306 10.51 4.40 -9.42
CA ALA A 306 10.06 3.63 -8.27
C ALA A 306 9.15 2.45 -8.69
N ARG A 307 8.17 2.70 -9.57
CA ARG A 307 7.30 1.62 -10.09
C ARG A 307 8.06 0.58 -10.91
N THR A 308 9.00 1.01 -11.78
CA THR A 308 9.83 0.10 -12.58
C THR A 308 10.59 -0.87 -11.68
N TYR A 309 11.09 -0.39 -10.55
CA TYR A 309 11.82 -1.21 -9.59
C TYR A 309 10.92 -1.87 -8.54
N GLY A 310 9.60 -1.72 -8.64
CA GLY A 310 8.63 -2.29 -7.69
C GLY A 310 8.71 -1.69 -6.29
N VAL A 311 9.19 -0.44 -6.18
CA VAL A 311 9.27 0.28 -4.91
C VAL A 311 7.90 0.85 -4.56
N ASN A 312 7.24 0.25 -3.58
CA ASN A 312 5.89 0.61 -3.14
C ASN A 312 5.84 1.31 -1.79
N ALA A 313 6.87 1.11 -0.99
CA ALA A 313 7.06 1.74 0.30
C ALA A 313 8.47 2.30 0.41
N ILE A 314 8.66 3.31 1.26
CA ILE A 314 9.95 3.91 1.57
C ILE A 314 10.18 3.89 3.10
N PRO A 315 11.44 3.74 3.56
CA PRO A 315 12.67 3.65 2.76
C PRO A 315 12.78 2.36 1.94
N ALA A 316 13.41 2.45 0.76
CA ALA A 316 13.77 1.28 -0.04
C ALA A 316 15.16 1.50 -0.65
N MET A 317 16.05 0.52 -0.51
CA MET A 317 17.42 0.60 -0.96
C MET A 317 17.74 -0.48 -1.96
N ILE A 318 18.36 -0.09 -3.08
CA ILE A 318 18.82 -1.00 -4.13
C ILE A 318 20.30 -0.72 -4.40
N LEU A 319 21.13 -1.74 -4.29
CA LEU A 319 22.56 -1.67 -4.61
C LEU A 319 22.80 -2.15 -6.04
N PHE A 320 23.44 -1.32 -6.83
CA PHE A 320 23.88 -1.65 -8.19
C PHE A 320 25.40 -1.90 -8.22
N SER A 321 25.81 -2.93 -8.96
CA SER A 321 27.21 -3.23 -9.20
C SER A 321 27.83 -2.29 -10.24
N PRO A 322 29.19 -2.26 -10.35
CA PRO A 322 29.89 -1.38 -11.28
C PRO A 322 29.51 -1.55 -12.77
N ASP A 323 29.05 -2.74 -13.15
CA ASP A 323 28.57 -3.07 -14.50
C ASP A 323 27.08 -2.80 -14.71
N GLY A 324 26.39 -2.28 -13.68
CA GLY A 324 24.97 -1.88 -13.79
C GLY A 324 23.97 -2.99 -13.48
N LYS A 325 24.41 -4.10 -12.85
CA LYS A 325 23.46 -5.12 -12.39
C LYS A 325 22.98 -4.79 -10.99
N ILE A 326 21.77 -5.25 -10.67
CA ILE A 326 21.27 -5.22 -9.29
C ILE A 326 22.13 -6.21 -8.48
N ALA A 327 22.86 -5.71 -7.52
CA ALA A 327 23.70 -6.54 -6.63
C ALA A 327 22.91 -6.99 -5.39
N ALA A 328 22.07 -6.12 -4.84
CA ALA A 328 21.14 -6.42 -3.75
C ALA A 328 19.98 -5.43 -3.76
N ARG A 329 18.84 -5.82 -3.18
CA ARG A 329 17.66 -4.97 -3.03
C ARG A 329 16.95 -5.22 -1.72
N ASP A 330 15.99 -4.35 -1.40
CA ASP A 330 15.18 -4.42 -0.18
C ASP A 330 16.05 -4.48 1.10
N ILE A 331 17.19 -3.76 1.05
CA ILE A 331 18.21 -3.79 2.10
C ILE A 331 17.69 -2.98 3.28
N ASN A 332 17.63 -3.61 4.45
CA ASN A 332 17.41 -2.91 5.71
C ASN A 332 18.70 -2.16 6.09
N VAL A 333 18.57 -0.93 6.60
CA VAL A 333 19.73 -0.12 6.99
C VAL A 333 20.60 -0.84 8.05
N ALA A 334 20.01 -1.61 8.95
CA ALA A 334 20.73 -2.39 9.96
C ALA A 334 21.58 -3.52 9.36
N GLU A 335 21.24 -4.01 8.18
CA GLU A 335 21.96 -5.08 7.46
C GLU A 335 22.93 -4.52 6.42
N LEU A 336 22.83 -3.22 6.11
CA LEU A 336 23.53 -2.58 5.01
C LEU A 336 25.06 -2.74 5.13
N GLU A 337 25.65 -2.61 6.33
CA GLU A 337 27.10 -2.78 6.52
C GLU A 337 27.55 -4.20 6.17
N SER A 338 26.79 -5.22 6.53
CA SER A 338 27.06 -6.61 6.20
C SER A 338 26.99 -6.83 4.69
N VAL A 339 25.93 -6.37 4.04
CA VAL A 339 25.74 -6.45 2.57
C VAL A 339 26.87 -5.76 1.84
N LEU A 340 27.24 -4.55 2.25
CA LEU A 340 28.32 -3.80 1.62
C LEU A 340 29.69 -4.49 1.85
N THR A 341 29.93 -5.05 3.03
CA THR A 341 31.18 -5.76 3.31
C THR A 341 31.34 -7.01 2.45
N GLU A 342 30.25 -7.70 2.16
CA GLU A 342 30.25 -8.89 1.31
C GLU A 342 30.44 -8.54 -0.18
N LEU A 343 29.73 -7.53 -0.67
CA LEU A 343 29.62 -7.22 -2.09
C LEU A 343 30.61 -6.14 -2.57
N VAL A 344 30.87 -5.12 -1.77
CA VAL A 344 31.71 -3.96 -2.18
C VAL A 344 33.14 -4.19 -1.68
N LYS A 345 33.99 -4.67 -2.53
CA LYS A 345 35.42 -4.95 -2.24
C LYS A 345 36.31 -3.78 -2.63
#